data_4e37f5719b6c7b638b20dd40b855d0ca
#
_entry.id   4e37f5719b6c7b638b20dd40b855d0ca
#
_cell.length_a   1.000
_cell.length_b   1.000
_cell.length_c   1.000
_cell.angle_alpha   90.00
_cell.angle_beta   90.00
_cell.angle_gamma   90.00
#
_symmetry.space_group_name_H-M   'P 1'
#
loop_
_entity.id
_entity.type
_entity.pdbx_description
1 polymer ?
#
loop_
_entity_poly.entity_id
_entity_poly.type
_entity_poly.pdbx_seq_one_letter_code
_entity_poly.pdbx_strand_id
1 'polypeptide(L)'
;VPNTPVIDRDVCMHFKTGGCKICAEFCGVDASDYTMEDEIVELDVGSIILAPGFEPFDPSAFDSYNYINHANVITSMEMERTLSASGPYGGHLIRPSDQKEPKKIAWFQCVGSRDLNRCDNSYCSSVCCMYAIKEAVIAKEHAGDDLDCAIFFMDMRTHGKDFERFYDKAREKEGVRFIRSRVHTIDPIPGSDDLSLRYVLDDGQTVTETFDMIVLSVGLQTPPEVAELAKKLDIELTAGNFCKTSSFDPVATSQPGIFVCGAFQGPKDIPQAVVDSSAAAAAAGGILVPARHSVTKQKEVIAETNVINERPRVGVFVCRCGINIAGVVDVPAVAEYAKTLPYVTYTTDNLYSCSQDTQEAMTAIIKRENLNRVVVAACTPKTHETLFQETLTAAGLNKYLFEMTNIRNQDSWVHKDEPGRATEKAKDLVRMAVAKVALMEPLEEAELDVNQRTLVIGGGISGMASAKSLSDQGYQVDLVERSAHLGGMARHLFRTWKGEDIQ
;
A
#
# COMPACT_ATOMS: atom_id res chain seq x y z
N VAL A 1 15.71 -2.07 -2.24
CA VAL A 1 15.17 -1.55 -3.50
C VAL A 1 15.26 -0.04 -3.43
N PRO A 2 15.97 0.61 -4.35
CA PRO A 2 16.02 2.05 -4.38
C PRO A 2 14.61 2.62 -4.62
N ASN A 3 14.30 3.74 -3.99
CA ASN A 3 13.06 4.49 -4.23
C ASN A 3 13.02 5.15 -5.63
N THR A 4 13.92 4.76 -6.51
CA THR A 4 14.03 5.27 -7.86
C THR A 4 13.45 4.26 -8.85
N PRO A 5 12.55 4.66 -9.75
CA PRO A 5 12.13 3.84 -10.86
C PRO A 5 13.33 3.45 -11.72
N VAL A 6 13.39 2.20 -12.16
CA VAL A 6 14.45 1.69 -13.03
C VAL A 6 13.85 1.38 -14.39
N ILE A 7 14.59 1.74 -15.45
CA ILE A 7 14.21 1.39 -16.82
C ILE A 7 14.66 -0.04 -17.09
N ASP A 8 13.71 -0.93 -17.35
CA ASP A 8 14.00 -2.31 -17.70
C ASP A 8 14.77 -2.36 -19.04
N ARG A 9 16.04 -2.80 -18.97
CA ARG A 9 16.94 -2.87 -20.12
C ARG A 9 16.48 -3.89 -21.16
N ASP A 10 15.81 -4.97 -20.72
CA ASP A 10 15.41 -6.07 -21.59
C ASP A 10 14.21 -5.70 -22.48
N VAL A 11 13.40 -4.73 -22.09
CA VAL A 11 12.25 -4.26 -22.88
C VAL A 11 12.45 -2.87 -23.49
N CYS A 12 13.36 -2.08 -22.98
CA CYS A 12 13.56 -0.68 -23.40
C CYS A 12 14.17 -0.58 -24.81
N MET A 13 13.52 0.14 -25.71
CA MET A 13 13.98 0.37 -27.08
C MET A 13 15.30 1.15 -27.14
N HIS A 14 15.59 2.03 -26.15
CA HIS A 14 16.87 2.72 -26.10
C HIS A 14 18.04 1.73 -25.94
N PHE A 15 17.96 0.82 -24.97
CA PHE A 15 19.01 -0.17 -24.73
C PHE A 15 19.10 -1.21 -25.85
N LYS A 16 17.98 -1.53 -26.51
CA LYS A 16 17.97 -2.50 -27.63
C LYS A 16 18.51 -1.93 -28.95
N THR A 17 18.21 -0.67 -29.25
CA THR A 17 18.43 -0.11 -30.59
C THR A 17 19.18 1.22 -30.62
N GLY A 18 19.36 1.89 -29.48
CA GLY A 18 19.90 3.24 -29.37
C GLY A 18 18.99 4.36 -29.89
N GLY A 19 17.83 4.03 -30.44
CA GLY A 19 16.98 4.93 -31.21
C GLY A 19 15.87 5.66 -30.43
N CYS A 20 15.65 5.37 -29.15
CA CYS A 20 14.58 5.97 -28.37
C CYS A 20 15.13 6.73 -27.16
N LYS A 21 14.68 7.98 -26.94
CA LYS A 21 14.99 8.83 -25.77
C LYS A 21 13.76 9.58 -25.23
N ILE A 22 12.57 9.09 -25.54
CA ILE A 22 11.30 9.73 -25.17
C ILE A 22 11.20 10.01 -23.67
N CYS A 23 11.64 9.08 -22.80
CA CYS A 23 11.61 9.28 -21.35
C CYS A 23 12.42 10.51 -20.92
N ALA A 24 13.61 10.74 -21.51
CA ALA A 24 14.43 11.91 -21.20
C ALA A 24 13.85 13.20 -21.82
N GLU A 25 13.30 13.12 -23.03
CA GLU A 25 12.71 14.29 -23.71
C GLU A 25 11.47 14.83 -22.98
N PHE A 26 10.68 13.96 -22.36
CA PHE A 26 9.49 14.34 -21.60
C PHE A 26 9.75 14.57 -20.11
N CYS A 27 10.94 14.26 -19.59
CA CYS A 27 11.28 14.43 -18.19
C CYS A 27 11.68 15.89 -17.90
N GLY A 28 10.77 16.66 -17.31
CA GLY A 28 11.01 18.09 -17.00
C GLY A 28 12.10 18.35 -15.93
N VAL A 29 12.63 17.28 -15.30
CA VAL A 29 13.67 17.34 -14.25
C VAL A 29 14.92 16.53 -14.61
N ASP A 30 15.02 16.06 -15.86
CA ASP A 30 16.16 15.30 -16.40
C ASP A 30 16.57 14.07 -15.55
N ALA A 31 15.58 13.36 -15.02
CA ALA A 31 15.79 12.21 -14.14
C ALA A 31 16.09 10.89 -14.88
N SER A 32 16.06 10.88 -16.23
CA SER A 32 16.27 9.67 -17.02
C SER A 32 17.73 9.49 -17.37
N ASP A 33 18.49 8.79 -16.53
CA ASP A 33 19.89 8.46 -16.79
C ASP A 33 20.01 7.05 -17.41
N TYR A 34 20.42 6.99 -18.67
CA TYR A 34 20.65 5.74 -19.39
C TYR A 34 22.07 5.18 -19.20
N THR A 35 22.94 5.91 -18.49
CA THR A 35 24.33 5.50 -18.28
C THR A 35 24.57 4.84 -16.94
N MET A 36 23.56 4.76 -16.08
CA MET A 36 23.65 4.09 -14.79
C MET A 36 24.00 2.61 -14.97
N GLU A 37 24.95 2.14 -14.17
CA GLU A 37 25.32 0.74 -14.06
C GLU A 37 24.99 0.20 -12.67
N ASP A 38 24.85 -1.12 -12.56
CA ASP A 38 24.60 -1.77 -11.28
C ASP A 38 25.84 -1.64 -10.38
N GLU A 39 25.62 -1.21 -9.14
CA GLU A 39 26.63 -1.13 -8.09
C GLU A 39 26.40 -2.20 -7.04
N ILE A 40 27.44 -2.96 -6.70
CA ILE A 40 27.41 -3.92 -5.58
C ILE A 40 27.85 -3.19 -4.33
N VAL A 41 26.95 -3.09 -3.35
CA VAL A 41 27.21 -2.46 -2.06
C VAL A 41 27.33 -3.55 -0.98
N GLU A 42 28.44 -3.56 -0.23
CA GLU A 42 28.60 -4.41 0.94
C GLU A 42 28.15 -3.66 2.20
N LEU A 43 27.28 -4.30 3.00
CA LEU A 43 26.76 -3.74 4.23
C LEU A 43 27.07 -4.69 5.40
N ASP A 44 27.73 -4.17 6.42
CA ASP A 44 27.92 -4.86 7.71
C ASP A 44 26.70 -4.57 8.60
N VAL A 45 25.89 -5.61 8.88
CA VAL A 45 24.61 -5.47 9.56
C VAL A 45 24.51 -6.43 10.75
N GLY A 46 23.89 -5.98 11.83
CA GLY A 46 23.68 -6.81 13.04
C GLY A 46 22.42 -7.69 12.97
N SER A 47 21.52 -7.46 12.02
CA SER A 47 20.30 -8.25 11.83
C SER A 47 19.76 -8.08 10.42
N ILE A 48 19.03 -9.09 9.94
CA ILE A 48 18.36 -9.09 8.61
C ILE A 48 16.87 -9.35 8.79
N ILE A 49 16.02 -8.58 8.14
CA ILE A 49 14.59 -8.85 8.04
C ILE A 49 14.26 -9.15 6.57
N LEU A 50 13.76 -10.35 6.32
CA LEU A 50 13.36 -10.80 4.99
C LEU A 50 11.87 -10.52 4.77
N ALA A 51 11.57 -9.65 3.83
CA ALA A 51 10.22 -9.27 3.42
C ALA A 51 10.09 -9.27 1.88
N PRO A 52 10.50 -10.34 1.16
CA PRO A 52 10.54 -10.34 -0.30
C PRO A 52 9.16 -10.45 -0.96
N GLY A 53 8.10 -10.71 -0.16
CA GLY A 53 6.74 -10.80 -0.66
C GLY A 53 6.41 -12.13 -1.32
N PHE A 54 5.67 -12.07 -2.42
CA PHE A 54 5.17 -13.21 -3.19
C PHE A 54 5.02 -12.81 -4.67
N GLU A 55 4.81 -13.79 -5.52
CA GLU A 55 4.27 -13.59 -6.86
C GLU A 55 2.90 -14.24 -7.01
N PRO A 56 1.98 -13.69 -7.82
CA PRO A 56 0.75 -14.38 -8.19
C PRO A 56 1.06 -15.65 -8.99
N PHE A 57 0.31 -16.71 -8.74
CA PHE A 57 0.44 -17.93 -9.52
C PHE A 57 0.14 -17.66 -11.01
N ASP A 58 1.00 -18.11 -11.90
CA ASP A 58 0.79 -18.02 -13.34
C ASP A 58 -0.08 -19.19 -13.84
N PRO A 59 -1.32 -18.95 -14.31
CA PRO A 59 -2.21 -19.98 -14.79
C PRO A 59 -1.92 -20.44 -16.22
N SER A 60 -0.90 -19.92 -16.87
CA SER A 60 -0.57 -20.21 -18.30
C SER A 60 -0.36 -21.70 -18.59
N ALA A 61 0.09 -22.47 -17.60
CA ALA A 61 0.24 -23.91 -17.71
C ALA A 61 -1.09 -24.69 -17.64
N PHE A 62 -2.22 -24.01 -17.37
CA PHE A 62 -3.52 -24.65 -17.25
C PHE A 62 -4.34 -24.52 -18.53
N ASP A 63 -4.01 -25.31 -19.56
CA ASP A 63 -4.68 -25.30 -20.88
C ASP A 63 -6.20 -25.34 -20.78
N SER A 64 -6.75 -26.12 -19.82
CA SER A 64 -8.18 -26.25 -19.61
C SER A 64 -8.90 -24.95 -19.20
N TYR A 65 -8.17 -23.95 -18.75
CA TYR A 65 -8.74 -22.64 -18.38
C TYR A 65 -8.65 -21.62 -19.52
N ASN A 66 -7.98 -21.95 -20.63
CA ASN A 66 -7.87 -21.09 -21.80
C ASN A 66 -7.35 -19.65 -21.54
N TYR A 67 -6.58 -19.44 -20.47
CA TYR A 67 -6.07 -18.12 -20.10
C TYR A 67 -5.22 -17.48 -21.22
N ILE A 68 -4.31 -18.26 -21.83
CA ILE A 68 -3.46 -17.76 -22.93
C ILE A 68 -4.27 -17.54 -24.22
N ASN A 69 -5.30 -18.36 -24.43
CA ASN A 69 -5.99 -18.45 -25.74
C ASN A 69 -7.23 -17.57 -25.82
N HIS A 70 -7.70 -16.99 -24.70
CA HIS A 70 -8.95 -16.24 -24.70
C HIS A 70 -8.85 -14.95 -23.89
N ALA A 71 -9.02 -13.80 -24.55
CA ALA A 71 -8.82 -12.49 -23.94
C ALA A 71 -9.73 -12.20 -22.73
N ASN A 72 -10.94 -12.81 -22.68
CA ASN A 72 -11.90 -12.60 -21.59
C ASN A 72 -11.71 -13.59 -20.42
N VAL A 73 -10.63 -14.37 -20.41
CA VAL A 73 -10.16 -15.11 -19.24
C VAL A 73 -8.97 -14.34 -18.66
N ILE A 74 -9.18 -13.72 -17.52
CA ILE A 74 -8.17 -12.86 -16.86
C ILE A 74 -7.87 -13.34 -15.45
N THR A 75 -6.75 -12.92 -14.90
CA THR A 75 -6.39 -13.17 -13.50
C THR A 75 -7.06 -12.12 -12.59
N SER A 76 -7.13 -12.43 -11.29
CA SER A 76 -7.55 -11.46 -10.27
C SER A 76 -6.73 -10.17 -10.27
N MET A 77 -5.41 -10.24 -10.53
CA MET A 77 -4.59 -9.03 -10.61
C MET A 77 -4.93 -8.17 -11.83
N GLU A 78 -5.27 -8.77 -12.96
CA GLU A 78 -5.76 -8.04 -14.13
C GLU A 78 -7.15 -7.44 -13.88
N MET A 79 -8.01 -8.15 -13.16
CA MET A 79 -9.30 -7.62 -12.70
C MET A 79 -9.13 -6.43 -11.76
N GLU A 80 -8.24 -6.50 -10.76
CA GLU A 80 -7.90 -5.37 -9.88
C GLU A 80 -7.40 -4.15 -10.68
N ARG A 81 -6.57 -4.39 -11.69
CA ARG A 81 -6.10 -3.30 -12.56
C ARG A 81 -7.21 -2.72 -13.41
N THR A 82 -8.15 -3.53 -13.87
CA THR A 82 -9.34 -3.07 -14.64
C THR A 82 -10.24 -2.19 -13.76
N LEU A 83 -10.49 -2.59 -12.52
CA LEU A 83 -11.34 -1.85 -11.59
C LEU A 83 -10.67 -0.60 -11.01
N SER A 84 -9.35 -0.47 -11.13
CA SER A 84 -8.63 0.68 -10.58
C SER A 84 -8.80 1.94 -11.43
N ALA A 85 -9.07 3.07 -10.79
CA ALA A 85 -9.12 4.39 -11.46
C ALA A 85 -7.80 4.78 -12.15
N SER A 86 -6.68 4.21 -11.71
CA SER A 86 -5.35 4.35 -12.37
C SER A 86 -5.02 3.20 -13.31
N GLY A 87 -5.99 2.32 -13.57
CA GLY A 87 -5.84 1.18 -14.46
C GLY A 87 -5.95 1.55 -15.95
N PRO A 88 -5.81 0.54 -16.81
CA PRO A 88 -5.78 0.77 -18.27
C PRO A 88 -7.07 1.36 -18.81
N TYR A 89 -8.18 1.20 -18.11
CA TYR A 89 -9.51 1.65 -18.54
C TYR A 89 -10.10 2.74 -17.63
N GLY A 90 -9.28 3.36 -16.77
CA GLY A 90 -9.72 4.44 -15.88
C GLY A 90 -10.79 4.02 -14.87
N GLY A 91 -10.85 2.74 -14.52
CA GLY A 91 -11.82 2.14 -13.60
C GLY A 91 -13.13 1.70 -14.27
N HIS A 92 -13.25 1.81 -15.59
CA HIS A 92 -14.41 1.27 -16.32
C HIS A 92 -14.28 -0.25 -16.47
N LEU A 93 -15.33 -0.96 -16.08
CA LEU A 93 -15.41 -2.41 -16.22
C LEU A 93 -15.72 -2.78 -17.68
N ILE A 94 -14.73 -3.30 -18.38
CA ILE A 94 -14.86 -3.69 -19.79
C ILE A 94 -14.22 -5.04 -20.07
N ARG A 95 -14.73 -5.75 -21.09
CA ARG A 95 -14.16 -7.00 -21.60
C ARG A 95 -12.91 -6.70 -22.44
N PRO A 96 -11.80 -7.41 -22.22
CA PRO A 96 -10.58 -7.19 -22.99
C PRO A 96 -10.73 -7.43 -24.51
N SER A 97 -11.60 -8.37 -24.94
CA SER A 97 -11.74 -8.74 -26.35
C SER A 97 -12.36 -7.65 -27.24
N ASP A 98 -13.40 -6.97 -26.76
CA ASP A 98 -14.20 -6.03 -27.56
C ASP A 98 -14.50 -4.70 -26.88
N GLN A 99 -13.96 -4.50 -25.67
CA GLN A 99 -14.10 -3.29 -24.86
C GLN A 99 -15.55 -2.94 -24.47
N LYS A 100 -16.47 -3.92 -24.53
CA LYS A 100 -17.84 -3.73 -24.05
C LYS A 100 -17.97 -4.04 -22.56
N GLU A 101 -18.99 -3.49 -21.93
CA GLU A 101 -19.36 -3.82 -20.57
C GLU A 101 -19.83 -5.27 -20.47
N PRO A 102 -19.25 -6.10 -19.57
CA PRO A 102 -19.72 -7.45 -19.34
C PRO A 102 -21.06 -7.42 -18.58
N LYS A 103 -21.91 -8.39 -18.84
CA LYS A 103 -23.18 -8.59 -18.13
C LYS A 103 -23.11 -9.75 -17.15
N LYS A 104 -22.11 -10.63 -17.32
CA LYS A 104 -22.01 -11.84 -16.53
C LYS A 104 -20.57 -12.29 -16.34
N ILE A 105 -20.10 -12.27 -15.10
CA ILE A 105 -18.71 -12.58 -14.74
C ILE A 105 -18.66 -13.75 -13.76
N ALA A 106 -17.71 -14.69 -13.99
CA ALA A 106 -17.43 -15.79 -13.06
C ALA A 106 -16.04 -15.65 -12.44
N TRP A 107 -15.93 -15.90 -11.13
CA TRP A 107 -14.64 -16.05 -10.42
C TRP A 107 -14.39 -17.50 -10.07
N PHE A 108 -13.20 -18.01 -10.42
CA PHE A 108 -12.76 -19.36 -10.07
C PHE A 108 -11.79 -19.31 -8.91
N GLN A 109 -12.17 -19.90 -7.78
CA GLN A 109 -11.34 -19.95 -6.58
C GLN A 109 -10.25 -21.02 -6.65
N CYS A 110 -9.18 -20.82 -5.88
CA CYS A 110 -8.10 -21.77 -5.67
C CYS A 110 -7.30 -22.11 -6.93
N VAL A 111 -7.15 -21.19 -7.88
CA VAL A 111 -6.27 -21.38 -9.05
C VAL A 111 -4.82 -21.29 -8.58
N GLY A 112 -4.05 -22.37 -8.72
CA GLY A 112 -2.68 -22.46 -8.20
C GLY A 112 -2.58 -22.68 -6.68
N SER A 113 -3.70 -23.02 -6.01
CA SER A 113 -3.74 -23.32 -4.58
C SER A 113 -4.61 -24.54 -4.32
N ARG A 114 -4.28 -25.34 -3.27
CA ARG A 114 -5.03 -26.54 -2.88
C ARG A 114 -5.17 -27.54 -4.05
N ASP A 115 -4.16 -27.63 -4.87
CA ASP A 115 -4.13 -28.45 -6.08
C ASP A 115 -2.78 -29.18 -6.20
N LEU A 116 -2.71 -30.39 -5.63
CA LEU A 116 -1.55 -31.25 -5.68
C LEU A 116 -1.31 -31.86 -7.09
N ASN A 117 -2.40 -32.04 -7.84
CA ASN A 117 -2.30 -32.78 -9.11
C ASN A 117 -1.75 -31.95 -10.25
N ARG A 118 -1.98 -30.63 -10.24
CA ARG A 118 -1.68 -29.74 -11.37
C ARG A 118 -0.48 -28.83 -11.12
N CYS A 119 -0.25 -28.41 -9.87
CA CYS A 119 0.81 -27.47 -9.53
C CYS A 119 1.54 -27.79 -8.21
N ASP A 120 1.28 -28.94 -7.58
CA ASP A 120 1.89 -29.40 -6.31
C ASP A 120 1.74 -28.42 -5.14
N ASN A 121 0.75 -27.53 -5.19
CA ASN A 121 0.45 -26.57 -4.13
C ASN A 121 -0.66 -27.07 -3.20
N SER A 122 -0.28 -27.73 -2.09
CA SER A 122 -1.22 -28.25 -1.10
C SER A 122 -1.85 -27.18 -0.20
N TYR A 123 -1.21 -26.03 -0.09
CA TYR A 123 -1.61 -24.93 0.82
C TYR A 123 -2.75 -24.08 0.26
N CYS A 124 -3.43 -23.38 1.16
CA CYS A 124 -4.38 -22.32 0.83
C CYS A 124 -3.65 -20.97 0.81
N SER A 125 -3.87 -20.18 -0.22
CA SER A 125 -3.31 -18.82 -0.31
C SER A 125 -3.99 -17.79 0.60
N SER A 126 -4.97 -18.20 1.40
CA SER A 126 -5.63 -17.42 2.47
C SER A 126 -6.44 -16.20 2.03
N VAL A 127 -6.08 -15.52 0.95
CA VAL A 127 -6.67 -14.23 0.54
C VAL A 127 -7.64 -14.32 -0.63
N CYS A 128 -7.60 -15.40 -1.42
CA CYS A 128 -8.36 -15.52 -2.68
C CYS A 128 -9.87 -15.34 -2.49
N CYS A 129 -10.44 -15.89 -1.41
CA CYS A 129 -11.86 -15.74 -1.14
C CYS A 129 -12.26 -14.28 -0.90
N MET A 130 -11.47 -13.56 -0.13
CA MET A 130 -11.77 -12.18 0.21
C MET A 130 -11.60 -11.22 -0.97
N TYR A 131 -10.52 -11.36 -1.76
CA TYR A 131 -10.35 -10.44 -2.88
C TYR A 131 -11.37 -10.72 -3.99
N ALA A 132 -11.76 -11.98 -4.25
CA ALA A 132 -12.79 -12.29 -5.23
C ALA A 132 -14.17 -11.73 -4.81
N ILE A 133 -14.53 -11.82 -3.53
CA ILE A 133 -15.75 -11.21 -3.01
C ILE A 133 -15.70 -9.67 -3.19
N LYS A 134 -14.56 -9.06 -2.86
CA LYS A 134 -14.35 -7.61 -3.03
C LYS A 134 -14.46 -7.21 -4.50
N GLU A 135 -13.78 -7.92 -5.40
CA GLU A 135 -13.82 -7.66 -6.85
C GLU A 135 -15.25 -7.77 -7.39
N ALA A 136 -16.00 -8.79 -7.00
CA ALA A 136 -17.39 -8.97 -7.43
C ALA A 136 -18.30 -7.83 -6.95
N VAL A 137 -18.14 -7.39 -5.70
CA VAL A 137 -18.91 -6.26 -5.14
C VAL A 137 -18.56 -4.96 -5.87
N ILE A 138 -17.26 -4.66 -6.04
CA ILE A 138 -16.82 -3.45 -6.74
C ILE A 138 -17.23 -3.47 -8.22
N ALA A 139 -17.19 -4.64 -8.87
CA ALA A 139 -17.66 -4.78 -10.26
C ALA A 139 -19.14 -4.39 -10.39
N LYS A 140 -19.99 -4.81 -9.44
CA LYS A 140 -21.39 -4.40 -9.38
C LYS A 140 -21.57 -2.92 -9.07
N GLU A 141 -20.76 -2.35 -8.20
CA GLU A 141 -20.75 -0.89 -7.94
C GLU A 141 -20.42 -0.06 -9.21
N HIS A 142 -19.55 -0.59 -10.10
CA HIS A 142 -19.15 0.09 -11.32
C HIS A 142 -20.17 -0.09 -12.48
N ALA A 143 -20.73 -1.30 -12.65
CA ALA A 143 -21.59 -1.65 -13.76
C ALA A 143 -23.10 -1.60 -13.42
N GLY A 144 -23.45 -1.45 -12.13
CA GLY A 144 -24.83 -1.45 -11.65
C GLY A 144 -25.37 -2.84 -11.29
N ASP A 145 -26.60 -2.85 -10.79
CA ASP A 145 -27.25 -4.05 -10.22
C ASP A 145 -27.51 -5.15 -11.23
N ASP A 146 -27.58 -4.82 -12.52
CA ASP A 146 -27.84 -5.77 -13.61
C ASP A 146 -26.66 -6.71 -13.90
N LEU A 147 -25.47 -6.45 -13.38
CA LEU A 147 -24.31 -7.32 -13.53
C LEU A 147 -24.51 -8.61 -12.71
N ASP A 148 -24.50 -9.76 -13.38
CA ASP A 148 -24.51 -11.07 -12.72
C ASP A 148 -23.09 -11.53 -12.37
N CYS A 149 -22.78 -11.62 -11.09
CA CYS A 149 -21.49 -12.08 -10.56
C CYS A 149 -21.63 -13.45 -9.89
N ALA A 150 -20.84 -14.44 -10.33
CA ALA A 150 -20.84 -15.78 -9.75
C ALA A 150 -19.45 -16.19 -9.29
N ILE A 151 -19.30 -16.61 -8.01
CA ILE A 151 -18.05 -17.12 -7.44
C ILE A 151 -18.15 -18.64 -7.29
N PHE A 152 -17.30 -19.37 -8.02
CA PHE A 152 -17.18 -20.82 -7.95
C PHE A 152 -16.12 -21.21 -6.93
N PHE A 153 -16.48 -21.99 -5.91
CA PHE A 153 -15.62 -22.30 -4.76
C PHE A 153 -15.77 -23.75 -4.27
N MET A 154 -14.76 -24.24 -3.57
CA MET A 154 -14.82 -25.53 -2.84
C MET A 154 -15.35 -25.35 -1.41
N ASP A 155 -14.77 -24.43 -0.67
CA ASP A 155 -15.20 -23.89 0.62
C ASP A 155 -14.81 -22.41 0.70
N MET A 156 -15.62 -21.61 1.38
CA MET A 156 -15.33 -20.20 1.59
C MET A 156 -14.48 -20.00 2.84
N ARG A 157 -13.40 -19.22 2.74
CA ARG A 157 -12.46 -18.98 3.82
C ARG A 157 -12.31 -17.49 4.08
N THR A 158 -13.10 -17.00 5.03
CA THR A 158 -13.18 -15.58 5.41
C THR A 158 -12.81 -15.41 6.89
N HIS A 159 -11.56 -15.75 7.23
CA HIS A 159 -11.10 -15.92 8.61
C HIS A 159 -10.77 -14.61 9.35
N GLY A 160 -10.68 -13.47 8.66
CA GLY A 160 -10.34 -12.20 9.27
C GLY A 160 -11.49 -11.56 10.04
N LYS A 161 -11.18 -10.57 10.87
CA LYS A 161 -12.17 -9.78 11.58
C LYS A 161 -13.10 -9.09 10.57
N ASP A 162 -14.41 -9.25 10.75
CA ASP A 162 -15.48 -8.72 9.89
C ASP A 162 -15.55 -9.32 8.47
N PHE A 163 -14.67 -10.26 8.09
CA PHE A 163 -14.64 -10.85 6.76
C PHE A 163 -15.87 -11.74 6.48
N GLU A 164 -16.32 -12.50 7.47
CA GLU A 164 -17.57 -13.28 7.38
C GLU A 164 -18.78 -12.37 7.11
N ARG A 165 -18.88 -11.24 7.83
CA ARG A 165 -19.94 -10.26 7.63
C ARG A 165 -19.91 -9.64 6.23
N PHE A 166 -18.71 -9.45 5.67
CA PHE A 166 -18.55 -8.96 4.29
C PHE A 166 -19.02 -9.98 3.26
N TYR A 167 -18.70 -11.26 3.48
CA TYR A 167 -19.21 -12.38 2.67
C TYR A 167 -20.73 -12.47 2.73
N ASP A 168 -21.32 -12.42 3.91
CA ASP A 168 -22.79 -12.46 4.10
C ASP A 168 -23.46 -11.25 3.40
N LYS A 169 -22.89 -10.05 3.53
CA LYS A 169 -23.38 -8.87 2.84
C LYS A 169 -23.34 -9.05 1.32
N ALA A 170 -22.25 -9.56 0.75
CA ALA A 170 -22.12 -9.79 -0.68
C ALA A 170 -23.17 -10.76 -1.21
N ARG A 171 -23.46 -11.83 -0.44
CA ARG A 171 -24.47 -12.83 -0.78
C ARG A 171 -25.91 -12.32 -0.64
N GLU A 172 -26.23 -11.66 0.49
CA GLU A 172 -27.61 -11.36 0.87
C GLU A 172 -28.11 -10.00 0.35
N LYS A 173 -27.19 -9.04 0.19
CA LYS A 173 -27.54 -7.65 -0.18
C LYS A 173 -27.08 -7.25 -1.57
N GLU A 174 -25.86 -7.66 -1.95
CA GLU A 174 -25.28 -7.27 -3.25
C GLU A 174 -25.62 -8.28 -4.37
N GLY A 175 -26.29 -9.40 -4.04
CA GLY A 175 -26.74 -10.39 -5.01
C GLY A 175 -25.62 -11.13 -5.75
N VAL A 176 -24.43 -11.27 -5.12
CA VAL A 176 -23.36 -12.12 -5.64
C VAL A 176 -23.76 -13.59 -5.46
N ARG A 177 -23.70 -14.36 -6.53
CA ARG A 177 -24.00 -15.79 -6.50
C ARG A 177 -22.77 -16.58 -6.02
N PHE A 178 -22.95 -17.46 -5.06
CA PHE A 178 -21.92 -18.35 -4.54
C PHE A 178 -22.26 -19.79 -4.92
N ILE A 179 -21.47 -20.39 -5.82
CA ILE A 179 -21.72 -21.72 -6.38
C ILE A 179 -20.64 -22.67 -5.89
N ARG A 180 -21.03 -23.61 -5.03
CA ARG A 180 -20.12 -24.61 -4.50
C ARG A 180 -19.87 -25.69 -5.54
N SER A 181 -18.92 -25.43 -6.41
CA SER A 181 -18.49 -26.35 -7.48
C SER A 181 -17.09 -26.02 -7.91
N ARG A 182 -16.33 -27.04 -8.33
CA ARG A 182 -15.02 -26.84 -8.99
C ARG A 182 -15.22 -27.01 -10.49
N VAL A 183 -15.06 -25.93 -11.22
CA VAL A 183 -15.11 -25.95 -12.70
C VAL A 183 -13.75 -26.46 -13.23
N HIS A 184 -13.79 -27.38 -14.17
CA HIS A 184 -12.57 -28.02 -14.71
C HIS A 184 -12.10 -27.39 -16.00
N THR A 185 -13.03 -26.93 -16.85
CA THR A 185 -12.75 -26.40 -18.19
C THR A 185 -13.53 -25.12 -18.42
N ILE A 186 -12.94 -24.26 -19.22
CA ILE A 186 -13.58 -23.08 -19.80
C ILE A 186 -13.63 -23.34 -21.31
N ASP A 187 -14.84 -23.43 -21.87
CA ASP A 187 -15.03 -23.74 -23.27
C ASP A 187 -15.40 -22.48 -24.07
N PRO A 188 -14.54 -21.98 -24.98
CA PRO A 188 -14.89 -20.85 -25.84
C PRO A 188 -16.07 -21.19 -26.74
N ILE A 189 -17.02 -20.24 -26.93
CA ILE A 189 -18.18 -20.44 -27.80
C ILE A 189 -17.81 -20.01 -29.22
N PRO A 190 -17.88 -20.92 -30.23
CA PRO A 190 -17.54 -20.58 -31.60
C PRO A 190 -18.37 -19.43 -32.16
N GLY A 191 -17.71 -18.41 -32.69
CA GLY A 191 -18.36 -17.24 -33.29
C GLY A 191 -18.83 -16.16 -32.28
N SER A 192 -18.49 -16.32 -31.03
CA SER A 192 -18.72 -15.35 -29.96
C SER A 192 -17.44 -15.23 -29.10
N ASP A 193 -17.27 -14.12 -28.39
CA ASP A 193 -16.22 -13.94 -27.37
C ASP A 193 -16.67 -14.41 -25.98
N ASP A 194 -17.81 -15.11 -25.90
CA ASP A 194 -18.35 -15.64 -24.66
C ASP A 194 -17.79 -17.03 -24.33
N LEU A 195 -17.92 -17.42 -23.08
CA LEU A 195 -17.33 -18.60 -22.49
C LEU A 195 -18.41 -19.48 -21.86
N SER A 196 -18.38 -20.78 -22.18
CA SER A 196 -19.31 -21.76 -21.63
C SER A 196 -18.66 -22.49 -20.47
N LEU A 197 -19.36 -22.60 -19.35
CA LEU A 197 -18.97 -23.35 -18.16
C LEU A 197 -19.93 -24.51 -17.94
N ARG A 198 -19.39 -25.70 -17.70
CA ARG A 198 -20.15 -26.85 -17.24
C ARG A 198 -19.75 -27.23 -15.81
N TYR A 199 -20.69 -27.26 -14.92
CA TYR A 199 -20.46 -27.55 -13.50
C TYR A 199 -21.62 -28.36 -12.89
N VAL A 200 -21.37 -28.91 -11.71
CA VAL A 200 -22.35 -29.75 -10.99
C VAL A 200 -22.76 -29.02 -9.71
N LEU A 201 -24.04 -28.92 -9.47
CA LEU A 201 -24.61 -28.40 -8.23
C LEU A 201 -24.56 -29.43 -7.08
N ASP A 202 -24.81 -29.00 -5.85
CA ASP A 202 -24.79 -29.86 -4.64
C ASP A 202 -25.85 -30.99 -4.71
N ASP A 203 -26.90 -30.83 -5.47
CA ASP A 203 -27.93 -31.84 -5.73
C ASP A 203 -27.58 -32.85 -6.82
N GLY A 204 -26.39 -32.71 -7.43
CA GLY A 204 -25.90 -33.55 -8.53
C GLY A 204 -26.36 -33.13 -9.93
N GLN A 205 -27.17 -32.07 -10.05
CA GLN A 205 -27.57 -31.55 -11.36
C GLN A 205 -26.38 -30.92 -12.09
N THR A 206 -26.20 -31.30 -13.36
CA THR A 206 -25.21 -30.66 -14.25
C THR A 206 -25.84 -29.46 -14.93
N VAL A 207 -25.18 -28.32 -14.81
CA VAL A 207 -25.58 -27.04 -15.42
C VAL A 207 -24.54 -26.63 -16.44
N THR A 208 -25.00 -26.10 -17.58
CA THR A 208 -24.16 -25.39 -18.55
C THR A 208 -24.61 -23.95 -18.62
N GLU A 209 -23.68 -23.01 -18.43
CA GLU A 209 -23.97 -21.61 -18.31
C GLU A 209 -22.95 -20.78 -19.08
N THR A 210 -23.40 -19.69 -19.71
CA THR A 210 -22.55 -18.78 -20.50
C THR A 210 -22.17 -17.57 -19.68
N PHE A 211 -20.90 -17.14 -19.79
CA PHE A 211 -20.35 -15.96 -19.14
C PHE A 211 -19.59 -15.09 -20.16
N ASP A 212 -19.62 -13.79 -19.93
CA ASP A 212 -18.93 -12.81 -20.80
C ASP A 212 -17.44 -12.72 -20.44
N MET A 213 -17.10 -12.96 -19.17
CA MET A 213 -15.73 -12.87 -18.67
C MET A 213 -15.52 -13.83 -17.49
N ILE A 214 -14.31 -14.35 -17.36
CA ILE A 214 -13.93 -15.23 -16.27
C ILE A 214 -12.66 -14.69 -15.59
N VAL A 215 -12.70 -14.62 -14.29
CA VAL A 215 -11.60 -14.20 -13.44
C VAL A 215 -11.02 -15.40 -12.69
N LEU A 216 -9.76 -15.68 -12.92
CA LEU A 216 -9.02 -16.71 -12.22
C LEU A 216 -8.47 -16.15 -10.91
N SER A 217 -9.02 -16.57 -9.77
CA SER A 217 -8.56 -16.18 -8.45
C SER A 217 -7.25 -16.92 -8.12
N VAL A 218 -6.16 -16.40 -8.65
CA VAL A 218 -4.83 -16.99 -8.56
C VAL A 218 -4.27 -16.94 -7.14
N GLY A 219 -3.54 -17.98 -6.76
CA GLY A 219 -2.89 -18.07 -5.45
C GLY A 219 -1.62 -17.24 -5.35
N LEU A 220 -1.03 -17.29 -4.15
CA LEU A 220 0.23 -16.67 -3.78
C LEU A 220 1.31 -17.74 -3.78
N GLN A 221 2.44 -17.50 -4.41
CA GLN A 221 3.59 -18.40 -4.36
C GLN A 221 4.89 -17.65 -4.05
N THR A 222 5.86 -18.35 -3.50
CA THR A 222 7.19 -17.80 -3.28
C THR A 222 7.93 -17.73 -4.62
N PRO A 223 8.49 -16.56 -5.00
CA PRO A 223 9.30 -16.44 -6.20
C PRO A 223 10.51 -17.39 -6.17
N PRO A 224 10.91 -17.99 -7.30
CA PRO A 224 12.06 -18.93 -7.35
C PRO A 224 13.36 -18.32 -6.83
N GLU A 225 13.63 -17.06 -7.13
CA GLU A 225 14.81 -16.33 -6.65
C GLU A 225 14.82 -16.14 -5.13
N VAL A 226 13.65 -16.05 -4.50
CA VAL A 226 13.52 -15.98 -3.04
C VAL A 226 13.84 -17.34 -2.40
N ALA A 227 13.40 -18.42 -3.04
CA ALA A 227 13.76 -19.78 -2.60
C ALA A 227 15.28 -20.04 -2.74
N GLU A 228 15.91 -19.51 -3.78
CA GLU A 228 17.37 -19.55 -3.94
C GLU A 228 18.10 -18.69 -2.90
N LEU A 229 17.58 -17.50 -2.59
CA LEU A 229 18.10 -16.65 -1.51
C LEU A 229 18.04 -17.38 -0.17
N ALA A 230 16.93 -18.05 0.14
CA ALA A 230 16.79 -18.81 1.38
C ALA A 230 17.85 -19.94 1.47
N LYS A 231 18.14 -20.62 0.36
CA LYS A 231 19.23 -21.62 0.31
C LYS A 231 20.60 -21.00 0.56
N LYS A 232 20.89 -19.83 -0.02
CA LYS A 232 22.17 -19.12 0.22
C LYS A 232 22.33 -18.69 1.68
N LEU A 233 21.23 -18.38 2.35
CA LEU A 233 21.20 -17.98 3.76
C LEU A 233 21.04 -19.18 4.72
N ASP A 234 20.97 -20.41 4.21
CA ASP A 234 20.76 -21.65 4.97
C ASP A 234 19.48 -21.61 5.83
N ILE A 235 18.39 -21.08 5.26
CA ILE A 235 17.08 -20.96 5.91
C ILE A 235 16.19 -22.14 5.50
N GLU A 236 15.56 -22.76 6.50
CA GLU A 236 14.60 -23.83 6.27
C GLU A 236 13.30 -23.31 5.66
N LEU A 237 12.83 -23.99 4.62
CA LEU A 237 11.57 -23.73 3.96
C LEU A 237 10.54 -24.84 4.25
N THR A 238 9.25 -24.48 4.15
CA THR A 238 8.14 -25.45 4.15
C THR A 238 8.04 -26.14 2.77
N ALA A 239 7.17 -27.14 2.66
CA ALA A 239 6.89 -27.79 1.37
C ALA A 239 6.35 -26.84 0.29
N GLY A 240 5.73 -25.71 0.69
CA GLY A 240 5.27 -24.67 -0.22
C GLY A 240 6.30 -23.55 -0.47
N ASN A 241 7.57 -23.78 -0.15
CA ASN A 241 8.68 -22.82 -0.27
C ASN A 241 8.51 -21.53 0.58
N PHE A 242 7.62 -21.51 1.58
CA PHE A 242 7.57 -20.43 2.55
C PHE A 242 8.58 -20.65 3.67
N CYS A 243 9.03 -19.56 4.30
CA CYS A 243 9.96 -19.65 5.42
C CYS A 243 9.35 -20.43 6.60
N LYS A 244 10.07 -21.43 7.10
CA LYS A 244 9.64 -22.24 8.24
C LYS A 244 9.85 -21.47 9.55
N THR A 245 8.80 -21.33 10.34
CA THR A 245 8.80 -20.67 11.66
C THR A 245 8.05 -21.51 12.70
N SER A 246 8.25 -21.23 13.98
CA SER A 246 7.46 -21.86 15.06
C SER A 246 6.17 -21.08 15.36
N SER A 247 5.26 -21.68 16.13
CA SER A 247 4.04 -21.00 16.58
C SER A 247 4.30 -19.97 17.66
N PHE A 248 5.37 -20.12 18.44
CA PHE A 248 5.72 -19.22 19.54
C PHE A 248 6.73 -18.15 19.13
N ASP A 249 7.41 -18.35 18.00
CA ASP A 249 8.33 -17.37 17.41
C ASP A 249 8.07 -17.27 15.91
N PRO A 250 6.95 -16.64 15.52
CA PRO A 250 6.45 -16.69 14.15
C PRO A 250 7.26 -15.85 13.16
N VAL A 251 8.20 -15.06 13.64
CA VAL A 251 9.05 -14.19 12.79
C VAL A 251 10.52 -14.60 12.76
N ALA A 252 10.95 -15.54 13.63
CA ALA A 252 12.31 -16.06 13.61
C ALA A 252 12.47 -17.16 12.55
N THR A 253 13.55 -17.07 11.78
CA THR A 253 13.96 -18.12 10.83
C THR A 253 14.78 -19.20 11.56
N SER A 254 15.20 -20.24 10.83
CA SER A 254 16.17 -21.24 11.34
C SER A 254 17.56 -20.66 11.60
N GLN A 255 17.87 -19.47 11.07
CA GLN A 255 19.17 -18.81 11.25
C GLN A 255 19.06 -17.67 12.26
N PRO A 256 19.85 -17.69 13.35
CA PRO A 256 19.87 -16.61 14.33
C PRO A 256 20.22 -15.26 13.73
N GLY A 257 19.48 -14.21 14.11
CA GLY A 257 19.68 -12.84 13.59
C GLY A 257 19.01 -12.55 12.27
N ILE A 258 18.39 -13.57 11.63
CA ILE A 258 17.60 -13.40 10.41
C ILE A 258 16.13 -13.64 10.74
N PHE A 259 15.32 -12.62 10.46
CA PHE A 259 13.87 -12.61 10.70
C PHE A 259 13.11 -12.58 9.38
N VAL A 260 11.83 -12.98 9.43
CA VAL A 260 10.94 -12.99 8.27
C VAL A 260 9.61 -12.35 8.62
N CYS A 261 8.99 -11.66 7.66
CA CYS A 261 7.63 -11.14 7.78
C CYS A 261 6.90 -11.13 6.44
N GLY A 262 5.59 -10.91 6.50
CA GLY A 262 4.74 -10.85 5.30
C GLY A 262 4.56 -12.19 4.61
N ALA A 263 4.23 -12.15 3.31
CA ALA A 263 3.79 -13.33 2.56
C ALA A 263 4.86 -14.42 2.40
N PHE A 264 6.14 -14.10 2.51
CA PHE A 264 7.21 -15.11 2.49
C PHE A 264 7.20 -16.00 3.75
N GLN A 265 6.72 -15.51 4.89
CA GLN A 265 6.51 -16.35 6.08
C GLN A 265 5.34 -17.35 5.87
N GLY A 266 4.34 -16.95 5.07
CA GLY A 266 3.18 -17.75 4.70
C GLY A 266 2.09 -16.87 4.12
N PRO A 267 1.18 -17.42 3.31
CA PRO A 267 0.08 -16.68 2.74
C PRO A 267 -0.79 -16.03 3.81
N LYS A 268 -1.00 -14.71 3.71
CA LYS A 268 -1.73 -13.89 4.69
C LYS A 268 -2.25 -12.59 4.08
N ASP A 269 -3.17 -11.96 4.78
CA ASP A 269 -3.70 -10.66 4.43
C ASP A 269 -2.80 -9.49 4.88
N ILE A 270 -3.16 -8.28 4.48
CA ILE A 270 -2.40 -7.05 4.79
C ILE A 270 -2.35 -6.77 6.31
N PRO A 271 -3.47 -6.83 7.08
CA PRO A 271 -3.44 -6.65 8.52
C PRO A 271 -2.45 -7.59 9.23
N GLN A 272 -2.46 -8.86 8.86
CA GLN A 272 -1.55 -9.83 9.45
C GLN A 272 -0.09 -9.60 9.03
N ALA A 273 0.16 -9.20 7.79
CA ALA A 273 1.49 -8.82 7.33
C ALA A 273 2.06 -7.64 8.12
N VAL A 274 1.24 -6.64 8.47
CA VAL A 274 1.64 -5.50 9.31
C VAL A 274 1.97 -5.94 10.74
N VAL A 275 1.18 -6.85 11.32
CA VAL A 275 1.45 -7.43 12.65
C VAL A 275 2.80 -8.16 12.66
N ASP A 276 3.05 -9.01 11.66
CA ASP A 276 4.31 -9.75 11.54
C ASP A 276 5.50 -8.79 11.35
N SER A 277 5.33 -7.75 10.54
CA SER A 277 6.39 -6.76 10.31
C SER A 277 6.78 -6.03 11.60
N SER A 278 5.78 -5.68 12.42
CA SER A 278 6.02 -5.07 13.74
C SER A 278 6.74 -6.04 14.68
N ALA A 279 6.36 -7.32 14.66
CA ALA A 279 6.99 -8.35 15.46
C ALA A 279 8.45 -8.60 15.03
N ALA A 280 8.72 -8.68 13.71
CA ALA A 280 10.07 -8.86 13.17
C ALA A 280 10.97 -7.66 13.50
N ALA A 281 10.45 -6.44 13.41
CA ALA A 281 11.18 -5.23 13.80
C ALA A 281 11.53 -5.23 15.30
N ALA A 282 10.59 -5.64 16.17
CA ALA A 282 10.82 -5.75 17.60
C ALA A 282 11.87 -6.83 17.93
N ALA A 283 11.81 -8.00 17.26
CA ALA A 283 12.78 -9.08 17.43
C ALA A 283 14.20 -8.67 17.00
N ALA A 284 14.33 -8.01 15.84
CA ALA A 284 15.59 -7.45 15.37
C ALA A 284 16.10 -6.37 16.32
N GLY A 285 15.20 -5.50 16.83
CA GLY A 285 15.51 -4.48 17.82
C GLY A 285 16.09 -5.06 19.12
N GLY A 286 15.60 -6.21 19.55
CA GLY A 286 16.14 -6.93 20.72
C GLY A 286 17.62 -7.31 20.57
N ILE A 287 17.99 -7.82 19.37
CA ILE A 287 19.40 -8.13 19.07
C ILE A 287 20.25 -6.86 19.00
N LEU A 288 19.72 -5.78 18.46
CA LEU A 288 20.44 -4.53 18.24
C LEU A 288 20.55 -3.62 19.48
N VAL A 289 19.99 -4.02 20.62
CA VAL A 289 20.04 -3.22 21.87
C VAL A 289 21.45 -2.73 22.22
N PRO A 290 22.51 -3.55 22.15
CA PRO A 290 23.86 -3.09 22.47
C PRO A 290 24.39 -1.99 21.53
N ALA A 291 23.89 -1.93 20.31
CA ALA A 291 24.28 -0.94 19.30
C ALA A 291 23.31 0.25 19.21
N ARG A 292 22.30 0.33 20.09
CA ARG A 292 21.32 1.42 20.09
C ARG A 292 22.01 2.78 20.18
N HIS A 293 21.55 3.70 19.36
CA HIS A 293 22.09 5.07 19.24
C HIS A 293 23.49 5.20 18.62
N SER A 294 24.21 4.12 18.30
CA SER A 294 25.57 4.19 17.73
C SER A 294 25.64 4.85 16.35
N VAL A 295 24.57 4.73 15.56
CA VAL A 295 24.47 5.31 14.21
C VAL A 295 23.36 6.37 14.09
N THR A 296 22.82 6.84 15.21
CA THR A 296 21.80 7.88 15.21
C THR A 296 22.38 9.18 14.67
N LYS A 297 21.86 9.63 13.53
CA LYS A 297 22.17 10.96 13.00
C LYS A 297 21.34 11.97 13.77
N GLN A 298 21.99 12.90 14.48
CA GLN A 298 21.29 14.06 15.02
C GLN A 298 20.94 14.97 13.85
N LYS A 299 19.66 15.34 13.72
CA LYS A 299 19.29 16.43 12.80
C LYS A 299 20.01 17.68 13.25
N GLU A 300 20.66 18.37 12.33
CA GLU A 300 21.24 19.69 12.60
C GLU A 300 20.08 20.62 13.00
N VAL A 301 20.10 21.08 14.24
CA VAL A 301 19.07 21.99 14.73
C VAL A 301 19.42 23.39 14.24
N ILE A 302 18.71 23.85 13.21
CA ILE A 302 18.84 25.23 12.74
C ILE A 302 18.16 26.13 13.78
N ALA A 303 18.90 27.11 14.28
CA ALA A 303 18.37 28.07 15.24
C ALA A 303 17.18 28.81 14.67
N GLU A 304 16.08 28.84 15.43
CA GLU A 304 14.86 29.53 15.04
C GLU A 304 15.08 31.05 15.01
N THR A 305 14.67 31.70 13.93
CA THR A 305 14.70 33.16 13.80
C THR A 305 13.52 33.74 14.58
N ASN A 306 13.81 34.64 15.51
CA ASN A 306 12.75 35.35 16.24
C ASN A 306 12.09 36.39 15.34
N VAL A 307 10.84 36.15 15.02
CA VAL A 307 9.99 37.05 14.18
C VAL A 307 8.78 37.60 14.93
N ILE A 308 8.83 37.55 16.27
CA ILE A 308 7.78 38.11 17.13
C ILE A 308 7.70 39.61 16.92
N ASN A 309 6.47 40.15 16.76
CA ASN A 309 6.17 41.56 16.47
C ASN A 309 6.69 42.09 15.12
N GLU A 310 7.23 41.24 14.25
CA GLU A 310 7.56 41.69 12.90
C GLU A 310 6.30 41.77 12.01
N ARG A 311 6.32 42.75 11.10
CA ARG A 311 5.31 42.81 10.05
C ARG A 311 5.32 41.52 9.22
N PRO A 312 4.14 40.91 9.00
CA PRO A 312 4.09 39.69 8.16
C PRO A 312 4.67 39.90 6.76
N ARG A 313 5.50 39.00 6.34
CA ARG A 313 6.04 38.82 4.98
C ARG A 313 5.65 37.42 4.54
N VAL A 314 4.55 37.31 3.80
CA VAL A 314 3.93 36.03 3.46
C VAL A 314 4.46 35.55 2.11
N GLY A 315 4.98 34.32 2.07
CA GLY A 315 5.24 33.59 0.85
C GLY A 315 4.07 32.64 0.53
N VAL A 316 3.58 32.67 -0.71
CA VAL A 316 2.50 31.81 -1.17
C VAL A 316 3.03 30.85 -2.24
N PHE A 317 2.93 29.55 -1.99
CA PHE A 317 3.36 28.49 -2.90
C PHE A 317 2.14 27.70 -3.37
N VAL A 318 1.84 27.74 -4.67
CA VAL A 318 0.67 27.08 -5.25
C VAL A 318 1.08 25.83 -5.99
N CYS A 319 0.54 24.67 -5.62
CA CYS A 319 0.88 23.38 -6.21
C CYS A 319 0.07 23.11 -7.48
N ARG A 320 0.72 22.68 -8.56
CA ARG A 320 0.05 22.24 -9.79
C ARG A 320 -0.51 20.84 -9.69
N CYS A 321 0.17 19.91 -9.01
CA CYS A 321 -0.21 18.50 -8.79
C CYS A 321 -0.88 17.83 -10.01
N GLY A 322 -0.31 18.01 -11.20
CA GLY A 322 -0.77 17.40 -12.45
C GLY A 322 -2.26 17.61 -12.71
N ILE A 323 -2.94 16.56 -13.17
CA ILE A 323 -4.39 16.59 -13.47
C ILE A 323 -5.27 16.82 -12.24
N ASN A 324 -4.76 16.56 -11.04
CA ASN A 324 -5.54 16.66 -9.81
C ASN A 324 -5.86 18.10 -9.39
N ILE A 325 -4.97 19.05 -9.71
CA ILE A 325 -5.20 20.49 -9.43
C ILE A 325 -5.17 21.28 -10.73
N ALA A 326 -4.04 21.27 -11.46
CA ALA A 326 -3.88 22.08 -12.67
C ALA A 326 -4.76 21.62 -13.85
N GLY A 327 -5.29 20.40 -13.79
CA GLY A 327 -6.29 19.95 -14.78
C GLY A 327 -7.64 20.65 -14.65
N VAL A 328 -7.90 21.36 -13.54
CA VAL A 328 -9.17 22.04 -13.23
C VAL A 328 -8.96 23.50 -12.86
N VAL A 329 -7.99 23.78 -11.97
CA VAL A 329 -7.69 25.12 -11.46
C VAL A 329 -6.62 25.79 -12.31
N ASP A 330 -6.85 27.04 -12.72
CA ASP A 330 -5.84 27.91 -13.32
C ASP A 330 -4.84 28.35 -12.24
N VAL A 331 -3.85 27.52 -11.97
CA VAL A 331 -2.85 27.74 -10.91
C VAL A 331 -2.04 29.02 -11.10
N PRO A 332 -1.56 29.38 -12.32
CA PRO A 332 -0.95 30.68 -12.57
C PRO A 332 -1.85 31.86 -12.18
N ALA A 333 -3.12 31.82 -12.51
CA ALA A 333 -4.07 32.89 -12.14
C ALA A 333 -4.25 33.01 -10.62
N VAL A 334 -4.20 31.88 -9.89
CA VAL A 334 -4.24 31.88 -8.42
C VAL A 334 -2.97 32.50 -7.85
N ALA A 335 -1.78 32.15 -8.37
CA ALA A 335 -0.50 32.73 -7.93
C ALA A 335 -0.42 34.24 -8.21
N GLU A 336 -0.88 34.69 -9.38
CA GLU A 336 -0.96 36.15 -9.71
C GLU A 336 -1.95 36.88 -8.78
N TYR A 337 -3.11 36.29 -8.52
CA TYR A 337 -4.05 36.87 -7.56
C TYR A 337 -3.43 36.99 -6.17
N ALA A 338 -2.69 35.98 -5.72
CA ALA A 338 -2.05 35.99 -4.41
C ALA A 338 -1.09 37.18 -4.23
N LYS A 339 -0.44 37.68 -5.27
CA LYS A 339 0.43 38.88 -5.23
C LYS A 339 -0.33 40.15 -4.80
N THR A 340 -1.63 40.19 -5.04
CA THR A 340 -2.45 41.35 -4.71
C THR A 340 -2.89 41.39 -3.26
N LEU A 341 -2.68 40.32 -2.51
CA LEU A 341 -3.14 40.18 -1.15
C LEU A 341 -2.23 40.93 -0.15
N PRO A 342 -2.79 41.50 0.94
CA PRO A 342 -2.01 42.15 1.98
C PRO A 342 -0.94 41.23 2.55
N TYR A 343 0.24 41.79 2.82
CA TYR A 343 1.41 41.11 3.41
C TYR A 343 2.09 40.03 2.51
N VAL A 344 1.56 39.70 1.36
CA VAL A 344 2.21 38.80 0.43
C VAL A 344 3.39 39.54 -0.23
N THR A 345 4.59 38.99 -0.05
CA THR A 345 5.84 39.52 -0.61
C THR A 345 6.43 38.61 -1.69
N TYR A 346 6.03 37.35 -1.72
CA TYR A 346 6.49 36.37 -2.70
C TYR A 346 5.38 35.40 -3.07
N THR A 347 5.28 35.05 -4.35
CA THR A 347 4.39 33.99 -4.84
C THR A 347 5.07 33.19 -5.95
N THR A 348 4.82 31.91 -5.95
CA THR A 348 5.20 31.02 -7.07
C THR A 348 4.26 29.86 -7.16
N ASP A 349 4.23 29.23 -8.32
CA ASP A 349 3.60 27.93 -8.47
C ASP A 349 4.68 26.85 -8.69
N ASN A 350 4.42 25.66 -8.18
CA ASN A 350 5.36 24.55 -8.21
C ASN A 350 4.68 23.33 -8.86
N LEU A 351 5.42 22.57 -9.65
CA LEU A 351 4.87 21.38 -10.29
C LEU A 351 4.37 20.35 -9.26
N TYR A 352 5.22 20.04 -8.28
CA TYR A 352 4.90 19.21 -7.12
C TYR A 352 5.53 19.82 -5.87
N SER A 353 4.74 20.58 -5.10
CA SER A 353 5.26 21.24 -3.89
C SER A 353 5.80 20.26 -2.84
N CYS A 354 5.40 18.98 -2.89
CA CYS A 354 5.84 17.94 -1.96
C CYS A 354 7.09 17.17 -2.41
N SER A 355 7.67 17.46 -3.59
CA SER A 355 8.92 16.83 -4.01
C SER A 355 10.12 17.41 -3.26
N GLN A 356 11.17 16.62 -3.10
CA GLN A 356 12.34 16.99 -2.30
C GLN A 356 13.05 18.22 -2.89
N ASP A 357 13.27 18.26 -4.19
CA ASP A 357 13.86 19.40 -4.90
C ASP A 357 13.06 20.70 -4.67
N THR A 358 11.73 20.62 -4.70
CA THR A 358 10.87 21.76 -4.40
C THR A 358 10.95 22.18 -2.93
N GLN A 359 11.06 21.23 -1.98
CA GLN A 359 11.25 21.54 -0.56
C GLN A 359 12.57 22.29 -0.32
N GLU A 360 13.64 21.87 -0.97
CA GLU A 360 14.95 22.53 -0.92
C GLU A 360 14.89 23.94 -1.55
N ALA A 361 14.21 24.07 -2.69
CA ALA A 361 13.99 25.36 -3.32
C ALA A 361 13.13 26.30 -2.45
N MET A 362 12.06 25.81 -1.82
CA MET A 362 11.22 26.56 -0.89
C MET A 362 12.03 27.03 0.31
N THR A 363 12.85 26.18 0.90
CA THR A 363 13.76 26.54 2.01
C THR A 363 14.70 27.68 1.61
N ALA A 364 15.29 27.60 0.42
CA ALA A 364 16.17 28.66 -0.12
C ALA A 364 15.40 29.97 -0.37
N ILE A 365 14.19 29.92 -0.90
CA ILE A 365 13.32 31.07 -1.14
C ILE A 365 12.92 31.75 0.18
N ILE A 366 12.50 30.97 1.17
CA ILE A 366 12.12 31.51 2.50
C ILE A 366 13.26 32.34 3.08
N LYS A 367 14.50 31.83 3.00
CA LYS A 367 15.70 32.55 3.46
C LYS A 367 16.00 33.79 2.61
N ARG A 368 16.02 33.65 1.28
CA ARG A 368 16.39 34.71 0.35
C ARG A 368 15.41 35.89 0.40
N GLU A 369 14.11 35.60 0.41
CA GLU A 369 13.06 36.61 0.42
C GLU A 369 12.72 37.09 1.84
N ASN A 370 13.44 36.58 2.84
CA ASN A 370 13.24 36.89 4.25
C ASN A 370 11.75 36.74 4.68
N LEU A 371 11.13 35.63 4.25
CA LEU A 371 9.74 35.34 4.58
C LEU A 371 9.62 34.95 6.05
N ASN A 372 8.56 35.40 6.70
CA ASN A 372 8.27 35.05 8.10
C ASN A 372 6.90 34.40 8.29
N ARG A 373 6.16 34.17 7.21
CA ARG A 373 4.91 33.42 7.15
C ARG A 373 4.85 32.68 5.82
N VAL A 374 4.29 31.48 5.82
CA VAL A 374 4.22 30.67 4.60
C VAL A 374 2.81 30.10 4.41
N VAL A 375 2.28 30.20 3.21
CA VAL A 375 1.06 29.56 2.76
C VAL A 375 1.41 28.56 1.64
N VAL A 376 0.94 27.32 1.78
CA VAL A 376 0.99 26.33 0.71
C VAL A 376 -0.42 25.96 0.28
N ALA A 377 -0.79 26.34 -0.94
CA ALA A 377 -2.06 25.96 -1.55
C ALA A 377 -1.85 24.67 -2.37
N ALA A 378 -2.31 23.53 -1.84
CA ALA A 378 -2.04 22.22 -2.39
C ALA A 378 -3.13 21.21 -2.05
N CYS A 379 -2.74 19.95 -1.81
CA CYS A 379 -3.62 18.88 -1.33
C CYS A 379 -4.05 19.08 0.14
N THR A 380 -4.66 18.04 0.74
CA THR A 380 -5.10 18.10 2.14
C THR A 380 -3.91 18.18 3.11
N PRO A 381 -3.97 18.99 4.17
CA PRO A 381 -2.97 19.00 5.24
C PRO A 381 -2.67 17.62 5.83
N LYS A 382 -3.68 16.74 5.92
CA LYS A 382 -3.54 15.37 6.41
C LYS A 382 -2.45 14.55 5.69
N THR A 383 -2.06 14.95 4.49
CA THR A 383 -1.07 14.22 3.69
C THR A 383 0.35 14.73 3.92
N HIS A 384 0.55 16.05 3.92
CA HIS A 384 1.90 16.64 3.83
C HIS A 384 2.15 17.84 4.76
N GLU A 385 1.29 18.11 5.74
CA GLU A 385 1.48 19.23 6.66
C GLU A 385 2.84 19.17 7.36
N THR A 386 3.19 18.01 7.92
CA THR A 386 4.47 17.78 8.60
C THR A 386 5.66 18.02 7.70
N LEU A 387 5.59 17.63 6.42
CA LEU A 387 6.65 17.86 5.44
C LEU A 387 6.93 19.36 5.24
N PHE A 388 5.87 20.17 5.09
CA PHE A 388 6.03 21.61 4.94
C PHE A 388 6.47 22.29 6.23
N GLN A 389 6.04 21.81 7.38
CA GLN A 389 6.55 22.26 8.67
C GLN A 389 8.05 21.99 8.83
N GLU A 390 8.54 20.84 8.37
CA GLU A 390 9.97 20.55 8.32
C GLU A 390 10.73 21.50 7.38
N THR A 391 10.12 21.91 6.26
CA THR A 391 10.68 22.90 5.34
C THR A 391 10.88 24.26 6.00
N LEU A 392 9.90 24.71 6.80
CA LEU A 392 10.03 25.94 7.57
C LEU A 392 11.15 25.82 8.60
N THR A 393 11.20 24.72 9.35
CA THR A 393 12.26 24.45 10.33
C THR A 393 13.64 24.45 9.68
N ALA A 394 13.79 23.85 8.48
CA ALA A 394 15.00 23.87 7.70
C ALA A 394 15.40 25.30 7.20
N ALA A 395 14.41 26.18 7.10
CA ALA A 395 14.64 27.58 6.80
C ALA A 395 14.97 28.45 8.04
N GLY A 396 14.85 27.89 9.25
CA GLY A 396 15.00 28.62 10.51
C GLY A 396 13.74 29.37 10.93
N LEU A 397 12.56 28.97 10.43
CA LEU A 397 11.27 29.52 10.87
C LEU A 397 10.58 28.56 11.85
N ASN A 398 9.78 29.15 12.75
CA ASN A 398 8.87 28.38 13.57
C ASN A 398 7.86 27.63 12.69
N LYS A 399 7.71 26.33 12.90
CA LYS A 399 6.87 25.46 12.08
C LYS A 399 5.38 25.82 12.10
N TYR A 400 4.93 26.57 13.09
CA TYR A 400 3.54 27.02 13.24
C TYR A 400 3.24 28.33 12.49
N LEU A 401 4.23 28.99 11.91
CA LEU A 401 4.05 30.16 11.04
C LEU A 401 3.68 29.76 9.61
N PHE A 402 2.81 28.78 9.51
CA PHE A 402 2.46 28.04 8.31
C PHE A 402 0.97 27.77 8.20
N GLU A 403 0.41 27.93 7.03
CA GLU A 403 -0.95 27.51 6.71
C GLU A 403 -0.98 26.71 5.41
N MET A 404 -1.59 25.54 5.44
CA MET A 404 -1.83 24.73 4.26
C MET A 404 -3.29 24.77 3.86
N THR A 405 -3.58 25.34 2.68
CA THR A 405 -4.96 25.40 2.17
C THR A 405 -5.21 24.35 1.11
N ASN A 406 -6.35 23.65 1.25
CA ASN A 406 -6.70 22.48 0.42
C ASN A 406 -7.47 22.91 -0.84
N ILE A 407 -6.73 23.11 -1.94
CA ILE A 407 -7.29 23.42 -3.27
C ILE A 407 -7.50 22.17 -4.14
N ARG A 408 -7.31 20.96 -3.60
CA ARG A 408 -7.57 19.70 -4.27
C ARG A 408 -8.89 19.07 -3.82
N ASN A 409 -8.91 18.45 -2.62
CA ASN A 409 -10.08 17.70 -2.14
C ASN A 409 -11.31 18.59 -1.89
N GLN A 410 -11.10 19.85 -1.48
CA GLN A 410 -12.17 20.80 -1.18
C GLN A 410 -12.51 21.72 -2.35
N ASP A 411 -11.79 21.62 -3.47
CA ASP A 411 -11.93 22.51 -4.60
C ASP A 411 -11.90 21.79 -5.95
N SER A 412 -10.73 21.48 -6.53
CA SER A 412 -10.63 20.91 -7.88
C SER A 412 -11.42 19.60 -8.06
N TRP A 413 -11.46 18.74 -7.05
CA TRP A 413 -12.26 17.52 -7.11
C TRP A 413 -13.76 17.76 -6.97
N VAL A 414 -14.16 18.81 -6.23
CA VAL A 414 -15.58 19.19 -6.06
C VAL A 414 -16.14 19.88 -7.30
N HIS A 415 -15.31 20.67 -7.97
CA HIS A 415 -15.69 21.49 -9.11
C HIS A 415 -15.04 21.02 -10.41
N LYS A 416 -14.85 19.71 -10.56
CA LYS A 416 -14.15 19.07 -11.69
C LYS A 416 -14.65 19.55 -13.05
N ASP A 417 -15.95 19.74 -13.18
CA ASP A 417 -16.62 20.13 -14.42
C ASP A 417 -16.87 21.65 -14.55
N GLU A 418 -16.40 22.44 -13.56
CA GLU A 418 -16.58 23.90 -13.50
C GLU A 418 -15.24 24.63 -13.25
N PRO A 419 -14.25 24.59 -14.18
CA PRO A 419 -12.89 25.11 -13.96
C PRO A 419 -12.83 26.58 -13.53
N GLY A 420 -13.71 27.41 -14.09
CA GLY A 420 -13.81 28.82 -13.72
C GLY A 420 -14.20 29.02 -12.26
N ARG A 421 -15.18 28.24 -11.80
CA ARG A 421 -15.63 28.28 -10.38
C ARG A 421 -14.58 27.71 -9.45
N ALA A 422 -13.90 26.65 -9.84
CA ALA A 422 -12.77 26.10 -9.09
C ALA A 422 -11.67 27.14 -8.91
N THR A 423 -11.28 27.83 -10.00
CA THR A 423 -10.24 28.87 -9.93
C THR A 423 -10.61 30.01 -8.98
N GLU A 424 -11.86 30.51 -9.04
CA GLU A 424 -12.31 31.56 -8.11
C GLU A 424 -12.35 31.08 -6.66
N LYS A 425 -12.79 29.84 -6.42
CA LYS A 425 -12.78 29.27 -5.08
C LYS A 425 -11.35 29.05 -4.55
N ALA A 426 -10.41 28.62 -5.40
CA ALA A 426 -8.99 28.52 -5.03
C ALA A 426 -8.42 29.87 -4.60
N LYS A 427 -8.75 30.96 -5.32
CA LYS A 427 -8.38 32.33 -4.92
C LYS A 427 -8.93 32.69 -3.55
N ASP A 428 -10.21 32.41 -3.29
CA ASP A 428 -10.82 32.66 -1.99
C ASP A 428 -10.17 31.86 -0.86
N LEU A 429 -9.87 30.57 -1.09
CA LEU A 429 -9.17 29.72 -0.12
C LEU A 429 -7.77 30.27 0.19
N VAL A 430 -7.02 30.70 -0.82
CA VAL A 430 -5.71 31.35 -0.64
C VAL A 430 -5.83 32.67 0.13
N ARG A 431 -6.82 33.50 -0.21
CA ARG A 431 -7.09 34.77 0.53
C ARG A 431 -7.34 34.50 2.01
N MET A 432 -8.15 33.48 2.32
CA MET A 432 -8.44 33.09 3.70
C MET A 432 -7.19 32.62 4.43
N ALA A 433 -6.36 31.78 3.76
CA ALA A 433 -5.12 31.28 4.31
C ALA A 433 -4.11 32.40 4.60
N VAL A 434 -3.95 33.34 3.67
CA VAL A 434 -3.08 34.51 3.84
C VAL A 434 -3.56 35.38 5.03
N ALA A 435 -4.86 35.62 5.13
CA ALA A 435 -5.42 36.40 6.27
C ALA A 435 -5.18 35.67 7.60
N LYS A 436 -5.33 34.33 7.62
CA LYS A 436 -5.10 33.54 8.83
C LYS A 436 -3.62 33.55 9.22
N VAL A 437 -2.71 33.21 8.29
CA VAL A 437 -1.28 33.09 8.60
C VAL A 437 -0.65 34.40 9.02
N ALA A 438 -1.16 35.51 8.51
CA ALA A 438 -0.70 36.85 8.91
C ALA A 438 -0.91 37.14 10.39
N LEU A 439 -1.90 36.52 11.04
CA LEU A 439 -2.22 36.66 12.45
C LEU A 439 -1.58 35.58 13.34
N MET A 440 -0.89 34.59 12.74
CA MET A 440 -0.23 33.54 13.51
C MET A 440 1.03 34.08 14.22
N GLU A 441 1.25 33.54 15.41
CA GLU A 441 2.46 33.77 16.21
C GLU A 441 3.23 32.48 16.37
N PRO A 442 4.55 32.55 16.61
CA PRO A 442 5.35 31.35 16.94
C PRO A 442 4.79 30.65 18.18
N LEU A 443 4.71 29.33 18.11
CA LEU A 443 4.30 28.52 19.25
C LEU A 443 5.49 27.72 19.77
N GLU A 444 5.56 27.55 21.08
CA GLU A 444 6.52 26.69 21.74
C GLU A 444 5.92 25.30 21.96
N GLU A 445 6.73 24.27 21.79
CA GLU A 445 6.35 22.89 22.10
C GLU A 445 6.70 22.56 23.55
N ALA A 446 5.77 21.98 24.28
CA ALA A 446 6.04 21.45 25.59
C ALA A 446 6.81 20.15 25.49
N GLU A 447 7.97 20.08 26.12
CA GLU A 447 8.70 18.83 26.32
C GLU A 447 8.16 18.13 27.58
N LEU A 448 7.80 16.86 27.42
CA LEU A 448 7.31 16.01 28.50
C LEU A 448 8.26 14.82 28.67
N ASP A 449 8.65 14.59 29.90
CA ASP A 449 9.41 13.39 30.26
C ASP A 449 8.54 12.14 30.03
N VAL A 450 9.09 11.14 29.32
CA VAL A 450 8.42 9.86 29.11
C VAL A 450 9.04 8.80 30.04
N ASN A 451 8.21 8.23 30.90
CA ASN A 451 8.61 7.07 31.67
C ASN A 451 8.66 5.83 30.75
N GLN A 452 9.84 5.26 30.58
CA GLN A 452 10.08 4.11 29.68
C GLN A 452 9.71 2.76 30.32
N ARG A 453 9.11 2.74 31.52
CA ARG A 453 8.59 1.54 32.17
C ARG A 453 7.23 1.18 31.62
N THR A 454 7.02 -0.08 31.25
CA THR A 454 5.78 -0.57 30.64
C THR A 454 5.01 -1.46 31.60
N LEU A 455 3.70 -1.27 31.70
CA LEU A 455 2.77 -2.15 32.39
C LEU A 455 2.03 -3.02 31.38
N VAL A 456 2.13 -4.34 31.53
CA VAL A 456 1.37 -5.33 30.76
C VAL A 456 0.30 -5.95 31.68
N ILE A 457 -0.96 -5.86 31.30
CA ILE A 457 -2.09 -6.40 32.06
C ILE A 457 -2.60 -7.68 31.39
N GLY A 458 -2.45 -8.80 32.07
CA GLY A 458 -2.83 -10.14 31.61
C GLY A 458 -1.62 -11.02 31.30
N GLY A 459 -1.50 -12.13 32.03
CA GLY A 459 -0.39 -13.09 31.90
C GLY A 459 -0.68 -14.26 30.97
N GLY A 460 -1.57 -14.11 30.00
CA GLY A 460 -1.78 -15.09 28.92
C GLY A 460 -0.67 -15.02 27.87
N ILE A 461 -0.77 -15.81 26.80
CA ILE A 461 0.27 -15.92 25.77
C ILE A 461 0.62 -14.54 25.15
N SER A 462 -0.39 -13.71 24.87
CA SER A 462 -0.17 -12.38 24.29
C SER A 462 0.57 -11.44 25.26
N GLY A 463 0.18 -11.43 26.54
CA GLY A 463 0.84 -10.60 27.55
C GLY A 463 2.28 -11.05 27.83
N MET A 464 2.49 -12.37 27.93
CA MET A 464 3.85 -12.91 28.10
C MET A 464 4.75 -12.59 26.89
N ALA A 465 4.26 -12.77 25.66
CA ALA A 465 5.00 -12.45 24.44
C ALA A 465 5.32 -10.95 24.35
N SER A 466 4.36 -10.08 24.66
CA SER A 466 4.58 -8.62 24.69
C SER A 466 5.60 -8.21 25.75
N ALA A 467 5.48 -8.75 26.96
CA ALA A 467 6.40 -8.45 28.06
C ALA A 467 7.83 -8.93 27.73
N LYS A 468 7.96 -10.13 27.16
CA LYS A 468 9.25 -10.66 26.71
C LYS A 468 9.86 -9.77 25.64
N SER A 469 9.10 -9.43 24.59
CA SER A 469 9.59 -8.61 23.48
C SER A 469 10.06 -7.22 23.93
N LEU A 470 9.35 -6.59 24.85
CA LEU A 470 9.77 -5.30 25.43
C LEU A 470 11.02 -5.43 26.30
N SER A 471 11.08 -6.51 27.12
CA SER A 471 12.26 -6.79 27.94
C SER A 471 13.50 -7.07 27.10
N ASP A 472 13.36 -7.85 26.01
CA ASP A 472 14.44 -8.13 25.07
C ASP A 472 14.96 -6.83 24.40
N GLN A 473 14.10 -5.83 24.24
CA GLN A 473 14.46 -4.50 23.75
C GLN A 473 15.03 -3.56 24.84
N GLY A 474 15.21 -4.06 26.08
CA GLY A 474 15.84 -3.34 27.18
C GLY A 474 14.89 -2.44 27.99
N TYR A 475 13.58 -2.54 27.81
CA TYR A 475 12.62 -1.80 28.65
C TYR A 475 12.31 -2.53 29.93
N GLN A 476 12.08 -1.78 31.01
CA GLN A 476 11.55 -2.34 32.26
C GLN A 476 10.05 -2.64 32.08
N VAL A 477 9.65 -3.88 32.43
CA VAL A 477 8.28 -4.34 32.25
C VAL A 477 7.73 -4.91 33.55
N ASP A 478 6.53 -4.46 33.91
CA ASP A 478 5.71 -5.04 34.97
C ASP A 478 4.57 -5.83 34.33
N LEU A 479 4.49 -7.14 34.60
CA LEU A 479 3.41 -7.99 34.17
C LEU A 479 2.47 -8.29 35.33
N VAL A 480 1.18 -7.91 35.18
CA VAL A 480 0.14 -8.13 36.17
C VAL A 480 -0.82 -9.22 35.69
N GLU A 481 -1.00 -10.25 36.49
CA GLU A 481 -1.95 -11.35 36.28
C GLU A 481 -2.88 -11.50 37.49
N ARG A 482 -4.18 -11.68 37.25
CA ARG A 482 -5.17 -11.83 38.32
C ARG A 482 -5.13 -13.20 39.01
N SER A 483 -4.65 -14.23 38.31
CA SER A 483 -4.49 -15.57 38.85
C SER A 483 -3.09 -15.78 39.46
N ALA A 484 -2.95 -16.85 40.24
CA ALA A 484 -1.65 -17.20 40.83
C ALA A 484 -0.61 -17.70 39.82
N HIS A 485 -1.00 -17.92 38.57
CA HIS A 485 -0.15 -18.53 37.54
C HIS A 485 -0.27 -17.80 36.21
N LEU A 486 0.83 -17.68 35.49
CA LEU A 486 0.89 -17.21 34.11
C LEU A 486 0.40 -18.31 33.15
N GLY A 487 0.17 -17.95 31.89
CA GLY A 487 -0.19 -18.85 30.80
C GLY A 487 -1.64 -18.78 30.34
N GLY A 488 -2.55 -18.24 31.17
CA GLY A 488 -3.96 -18.07 30.80
C GLY A 488 -4.59 -19.36 30.25
N MET A 489 -5.34 -19.27 29.14
CA MET A 489 -5.98 -20.41 28.50
C MET A 489 -4.98 -21.44 27.94
N ALA A 490 -3.78 -21.02 27.56
CA ALA A 490 -2.74 -21.93 27.02
C ALA A 490 -2.41 -23.08 28.00
N ARG A 491 -2.51 -22.85 29.31
CA ARG A 491 -2.31 -23.90 30.35
C ARG A 491 -3.29 -25.08 30.25
N HIS A 492 -4.42 -24.90 29.58
CA HIS A 492 -5.46 -25.92 29.40
C HIS A 492 -5.35 -26.66 28.07
N LEU A 493 -4.39 -26.29 27.24
CA LEU A 493 -4.12 -26.90 25.95
C LEU A 493 -2.96 -27.89 26.07
N PHE A 494 -3.04 -29.00 25.35
CA PHE A 494 -1.99 -30.03 25.38
C PHE A 494 -0.89 -29.71 24.38
N ARG A 495 -1.26 -29.37 23.12
CA ARG A 495 -0.32 -29.06 22.03
C ARG A 495 -0.93 -28.08 21.04
N THR A 496 -0.06 -27.40 20.31
CA THR A 496 -0.47 -26.65 19.11
C THR A 496 -0.89 -27.60 18.00
N TRP A 497 -1.55 -27.10 16.96
CA TRP A 497 -1.89 -27.89 15.78
C TRP A 497 -0.64 -28.43 15.02
N LYS A 498 0.53 -27.80 15.20
CA LYS A 498 1.83 -28.27 14.70
C LYS A 498 2.47 -29.35 15.59
N GLY A 499 1.86 -29.72 16.69
CA GLY A 499 2.37 -30.69 17.65
C GLY A 499 3.36 -30.13 18.67
N GLU A 500 3.57 -28.82 18.71
CA GLU A 500 4.48 -28.17 19.65
C GLU A 500 3.89 -28.21 21.07
N ASP A 501 4.74 -28.42 22.08
CA ASP A 501 4.37 -28.42 23.49
C ASP A 501 4.06 -26.99 23.93
N ILE A 502 2.99 -26.83 24.70
CA ILE A 502 2.52 -25.52 25.20
C ILE A 502 2.96 -25.26 26.64
N GLN A 503 3.38 -26.31 27.38
CA GLN A 503 3.72 -26.19 28.81
C GLN A 503 5.20 -26.05 29.09
#